data_ccc9373cad170ea45eaa93936e74e138
#
_entry.id   ccc9373cad170ea45eaa93936e74e138
#
_cell.length_a   1.000
_cell.length_b   1.000
_cell.length_c   1.000
_cell.angle_alpha   90.00
_cell.angle_beta   90.00
_cell.angle_gamma   90.00
#
_symmetry.space_group_name_H-M   'P 1'
#
loop_
_entity.id
_entity.type
_entity.pdbx_description
1 polymer ?
#
loop_
_entity_poly.entity_id
_entity_poly.type
_entity_poly.pdbx_seq_one_letter_code
_entity_poly.pdbx_strand_id
1 'polypeptide(L)'
;MAAKLYTVAQKHLTLWGYMNDPLIFVVNKDIWNSWTPADREIVKQAAIDAGKEQIAIARKGVIEADKPLLKEIASHGVTVTQLSPAEREAFVKATRPVVEKWKGQIGADLVNMAEKAIAARKK
;
A
#
# COMPACT_ATOMS: atom_id res chain seq x y z
N MET A 1 0.01 12.52 1.65
CA MET A 1 1.21 12.59 0.77
C MET A 1 2.29 13.40 1.46
N ALA A 2 3.22 12.72 2.11
CA ALA A 2 4.27 13.37 2.91
C ALA A 2 5.21 14.26 2.08
N ALA A 3 5.52 13.88 0.84
CA ALA A 3 6.52 14.58 0.03
C ALA A 3 6.02 15.85 -0.69
N LYS A 4 4.72 16.11 -0.74
CA LYS A 4 4.09 17.29 -1.39
C LYS A 4 4.71 17.68 -2.75
N LEU A 5 5.07 16.70 -3.59
CA LEU A 5 5.76 16.92 -4.88
C LEU A 5 4.99 17.86 -5.82
N TYR A 6 3.70 17.98 -5.65
CA TYR A 6 2.82 18.90 -6.38
C TYR A 6 3.14 20.39 -6.14
N THR A 7 3.86 20.71 -5.06
CA THR A 7 4.28 22.11 -4.77
C THR A 7 5.54 22.53 -5.50
N VAL A 8 6.26 21.61 -6.13
CA VAL A 8 7.54 21.91 -6.79
C VAL A 8 7.46 21.80 -8.31
N ALA A 9 7.50 20.62 -8.88
CA ALA A 9 7.65 20.47 -10.32
C ALA A 9 6.63 19.51 -10.97
N GLN A 10 5.91 18.71 -10.18
CA GLN A 10 4.99 17.71 -10.71
C GLN A 10 3.72 18.37 -11.26
N LYS A 11 3.44 18.14 -12.54
CA LYS A 11 2.25 18.67 -13.23
C LYS A 11 1.23 17.61 -13.59
N HIS A 12 1.57 16.34 -13.42
CA HIS A 12 0.70 15.22 -13.74
C HIS A 12 0.73 14.19 -12.62
N LEU A 13 -0.45 13.66 -12.27
CA LEU A 13 -0.65 12.57 -11.33
C LEU A 13 -1.59 11.54 -11.95
N THR A 14 -1.12 10.30 -12.11
CA THR A 14 -1.95 9.20 -12.60
C THR A 14 -2.29 8.24 -11.46
N LEU A 15 -3.58 8.01 -11.23
CA LEU A 15 -4.07 7.08 -10.22
C LEU A 15 -4.22 5.69 -10.85
N TRP A 16 -3.15 4.91 -10.83
CA TRP A 16 -3.10 3.59 -11.46
C TRP A 16 -3.00 2.41 -10.49
N GLY A 17 -2.84 2.71 -9.18
CA GLY A 17 -2.75 1.66 -8.17
C GLY A 17 -1.48 0.82 -8.32
N TYR A 18 -0.34 1.48 -8.47
CA TYR A 18 0.94 0.86 -8.76
C TYR A 18 1.37 -0.14 -7.70
N MET A 19 1.27 0.23 -6.43
CA MET A 19 1.83 -0.54 -5.33
C MET A 19 1.01 -0.34 -4.05
N ASN A 20 0.84 -1.43 -3.30
CA ASN A 20 0.58 -1.33 -1.88
C ASN A 20 1.92 -1.29 -1.16
N ASP A 21 2.09 -0.32 -0.28
CA ASP A 21 3.29 -0.17 0.53
C ASP A 21 3.00 -0.65 1.96
N PRO A 22 3.17 -1.96 2.25
CA PRO A 22 2.93 -2.49 3.58
C PRO A 22 4.05 -2.09 4.52
N LEU A 23 3.71 -1.35 5.57
CA LEU A 23 4.63 -1.08 6.67
C LEU A 23 4.61 -2.26 7.65
N ILE A 24 5.80 -2.72 8.03
CA ILE A 24 5.97 -3.81 8.98
C ILE A 24 6.56 -3.24 10.28
N PHE A 25 5.89 -3.50 11.38
CA PHE A 25 6.44 -3.20 12.70
C PHE A 25 7.29 -4.37 13.16
N VAL A 26 8.57 -4.13 13.41
CA VAL A 26 9.54 -5.16 13.79
C VAL A 26 10.28 -4.80 15.07
N VAL A 27 10.69 -5.81 15.81
CA VAL A 27 11.55 -5.67 16.99
C VAL A 27 12.73 -6.63 16.85
N ASN A 28 13.90 -6.21 17.35
CA ASN A 28 15.07 -7.09 17.41
C ASN A 28 14.76 -8.33 18.27
N LYS A 29 15.16 -9.52 17.81
CA LYS A 29 14.87 -10.80 18.47
C LYS A 29 15.46 -10.89 19.87
N ASP A 30 16.68 -10.41 20.08
CA ASP A 30 17.35 -10.50 21.38
C ASP A 30 16.71 -9.54 22.38
N ILE A 31 16.35 -8.34 21.95
CA ILE A 31 15.58 -7.39 22.77
C ILE A 31 14.22 -7.97 23.13
N TRP A 32 13.50 -8.56 22.17
CA TRP A 32 12.24 -9.24 22.43
C TRP A 32 12.38 -10.34 23.48
N ASN A 33 13.45 -11.14 23.37
CA ASN A 33 13.70 -12.26 24.30
C ASN A 33 14.14 -11.81 25.69
N SER A 34 14.71 -10.60 25.82
CA SER A 34 15.10 -10.03 27.12
C SER A 34 13.91 -9.54 27.96
N TRP A 35 12.75 -9.32 27.33
CA TRP A 35 11.55 -8.87 28.02
C TRP A 35 10.82 -9.99 28.73
N THR A 36 10.14 -9.66 29.82
CA THR A 36 9.26 -10.61 30.50
C THR A 36 8.07 -10.99 29.59
N PRO A 37 7.43 -12.14 29.82
CA PRO A 37 6.20 -12.50 29.06
C PRO A 37 5.12 -11.43 29.16
N ALA A 38 4.97 -10.79 30.30
CA ALA A 38 3.99 -9.73 30.53
C ALA A 38 4.32 -8.48 29.67
N ASP A 39 5.57 -8.05 29.65
CA ASP A 39 6.00 -6.90 28.84
C ASP A 39 5.82 -7.17 27.33
N ARG A 40 6.13 -8.39 26.89
CA ARG A 40 5.91 -8.80 25.48
C ARG A 40 4.44 -8.67 25.07
N GLU A 41 3.52 -9.09 25.95
CA GLU A 41 2.09 -9.01 25.64
C GLU A 41 1.61 -7.54 25.60
N ILE A 42 2.10 -6.70 26.52
CA ILE A 42 1.81 -5.25 26.51
C ILE A 42 2.29 -4.60 25.20
N VAL A 43 3.53 -4.83 24.83
CA VAL A 43 4.12 -4.24 23.60
C VAL A 43 3.42 -4.76 22.34
N LYS A 44 3.10 -6.05 22.29
CA LYS A 44 2.36 -6.65 21.19
C LYS A 44 0.96 -6.05 21.05
N GLN A 45 0.23 -5.89 22.16
CA GLN A 45 -1.08 -5.28 22.15
C GLN A 45 -1.03 -3.81 21.71
N ALA A 46 -0.07 -3.04 22.24
CA ALA A 46 0.15 -1.66 21.82
C ALA A 46 0.46 -1.54 20.31
N ALA A 47 1.29 -2.43 19.77
CA ALA A 47 1.61 -2.47 18.35
C ALA A 47 0.36 -2.81 17.50
N ILE A 48 -0.48 -3.74 17.94
CA ILE A 48 -1.74 -4.09 17.26
C ILE A 48 -2.68 -2.88 17.23
N ASP A 49 -2.83 -2.18 18.35
CA ASP A 49 -3.76 -1.06 18.44
C ASP A 49 -3.26 0.17 17.66
N ALA A 50 -1.97 0.48 17.74
CA ALA A 50 -1.34 1.49 16.89
C ALA A 50 -1.46 1.15 15.39
N GLY A 51 -1.29 -0.12 15.03
CA GLY A 51 -1.48 -0.59 13.67
C GLY A 51 -2.91 -0.41 13.15
N LYS A 52 -3.92 -0.71 13.98
CA LYS A 52 -5.33 -0.48 13.62
C LYS A 52 -5.61 1.01 13.39
N GLU A 53 -5.12 1.86 14.26
CA GLU A 53 -5.29 3.31 14.14
C GLU A 53 -4.59 3.84 12.88
N GLN A 54 -3.35 3.45 12.66
CA GLN A 54 -2.58 3.83 11.47
C GLN A 54 -3.27 3.39 10.18
N ILE A 55 -3.81 2.17 10.11
CA ILE A 55 -4.58 1.68 8.96
C ILE A 55 -5.84 2.52 8.77
N ALA A 56 -6.55 2.87 9.83
CA ALA A 56 -7.74 3.70 9.74
C ALA A 56 -7.44 5.10 9.20
N ILE A 57 -6.33 5.71 9.66
CA ILE A 57 -5.86 7.02 9.18
C ILE A 57 -5.42 6.93 7.72
N ALA A 58 -4.59 5.94 7.38
CA ALA A 58 -4.07 5.76 6.02
C ALA A 58 -5.21 5.53 5.00
N ARG A 59 -6.21 4.73 5.37
CA ARG A 59 -7.37 4.47 4.49
C ARG A 59 -8.27 5.67 4.27
N LYS A 60 -8.31 6.62 5.20
CA LYS A 60 -9.05 7.89 4.99
C LYS A 60 -8.49 8.71 3.84
N GLY A 61 -7.20 8.54 3.51
CA GLY A 61 -6.53 9.24 2.42
C GLY A 61 -6.39 8.46 1.11
N VAL A 62 -6.91 7.24 1.00
CA VAL A 62 -6.61 6.31 -0.14
C VAL A 62 -7.85 5.72 -0.81
N ILE A 63 -9.06 5.93 -0.26
CA ILE A 63 -10.30 5.41 -0.84
C ILE A 63 -11.20 6.59 -1.27
N GLU A 64 -12.46 6.61 -1.03
CA GLU A 64 -13.35 7.70 -1.47
C GLU A 64 -13.11 9.07 -0.79
N ALA A 65 -12.38 9.09 0.31
CA ALA A 65 -11.98 10.32 1.00
C ALA A 65 -10.88 11.12 0.28
N ASP A 66 -10.33 10.60 -0.82
CA ASP A 66 -9.29 11.29 -1.62
C ASP A 66 -9.79 12.51 -2.37
N LYS A 67 -11.09 12.66 -2.51
CA LYS A 67 -11.65 13.83 -3.23
C LYS A 67 -11.14 15.18 -2.71
N PRO A 68 -11.01 15.43 -1.39
CA PRO A 68 -10.42 16.67 -0.89
C PRO A 68 -8.94 16.80 -1.23
N LEU A 69 -8.17 15.72 -1.06
CA LEU A 69 -6.74 15.70 -1.36
C LEU A 69 -6.46 15.86 -2.86
N LEU A 70 -7.22 15.19 -3.71
CA LEU A 70 -7.09 15.33 -5.16
C LEU A 70 -7.50 16.73 -5.63
N LYS A 71 -8.50 17.35 -5.00
CA LYS A 71 -8.85 18.75 -5.25
C LYS A 71 -7.74 19.71 -4.83
N GLU A 72 -7.12 19.48 -3.68
CA GLU A 72 -5.95 20.25 -3.24
C GLU A 72 -4.80 20.12 -4.25
N ILE A 73 -4.46 18.92 -4.67
CA ILE A 73 -3.40 18.68 -5.67
C ILE A 73 -3.74 19.39 -6.98
N ALA A 74 -4.96 19.28 -7.46
CA ALA A 74 -5.41 19.94 -8.69
C ALA A 74 -5.37 21.47 -8.58
N SER A 75 -5.66 22.04 -7.40
CA SER A 75 -5.57 23.50 -7.19
C SER A 75 -4.15 24.07 -7.33
N HIS A 76 -3.13 23.21 -7.22
CA HIS A 76 -1.73 23.54 -7.51
C HIS A 76 -1.36 23.38 -9.00
N GLY A 77 -2.32 23.25 -9.88
CA GLY A 77 -2.11 23.14 -11.33
C GLY A 77 -1.65 21.76 -11.79
N VAL A 78 -1.92 20.72 -10.99
CA VAL A 78 -1.62 19.32 -11.35
C VAL A 78 -2.82 18.70 -12.05
N THR A 79 -2.61 18.13 -13.22
CA THR A 79 -3.59 17.31 -13.92
C THR A 79 -3.69 15.93 -13.27
N VAL A 80 -4.84 15.60 -12.71
CA VAL A 80 -5.11 14.29 -12.10
C VAL A 80 -5.82 13.41 -13.12
N THR A 81 -5.20 12.29 -13.47
CA THR A 81 -5.73 11.29 -14.40
C THR A 81 -6.10 10.02 -13.63
N GLN A 82 -7.34 9.57 -13.80
CA GLN A 82 -7.80 8.29 -13.29
C GLN A 82 -7.93 7.32 -14.46
N LEU A 83 -7.29 6.16 -14.33
CA LEU A 83 -7.37 5.13 -15.37
C LEU A 83 -8.75 4.48 -15.40
N SER A 84 -9.27 4.29 -16.60
CA SER A 84 -10.40 3.41 -16.84
C SER A 84 -10.04 1.96 -16.53
N PRO A 85 -11.02 1.07 -16.33
CA PRO A 85 -10.77 -0.36 -16.15
C PRO A 85 -9.97 -0.98 -17.30
N ALA A 86 -10.22 -0.57 -18.54
CA ALA A 86 -9.50 -1.08 -19.71
C ALA A 86 -8.04 -0.63 -19.75
N GLU A 87 -7.75 0.63 -19.43
CA GLU A 87 -6.38 1.15 -19.33
C GLU A 87 -5.62 0.46 -18.20
N ARG A 88 -6.26 0.26 -17.05
CA ARG A 88 -5.66 -0.49 -15.94
C ARG A 88 -5.34 -1.93 -16.32
N GLU A 89 -6.23 -2.61 -17.05
CA GLU A 89 -5.99 -3.98 -17.55
C GLU A 89 -4.82 -4.04 -18.53
N ALA A 90 -4.62 -3.01 -19.34
CA ALA A 90 -3.45 -2.92 -20.22
C ALA A 90 -2.14 -2.87 -19.43
N PHE A 91 -2.08 -2.11 -18.31
CA PHE A 91 -0.93 -2.13 -17.40
C PHE A 91 -0.71 -3.49 -16.76
N VAL A 92 -1.78 -4.16 -16.30
CA VAL A 92 -1.70 -5.50 -15.71
C VAL A 92 -1.10 -6.49 -16.69
N LYS A 93 -1.56 -6.48 -17.96
CA LYS A 93 -1.02 -7.34 -19.03
C LYS A 93 0.44 -7.05 -19.33
N ALA A 94 0.80 -5.77 -19.43
CA ALA A 94 2.18 -5.36 -19.72
C ALA A 94 3.17 -5.75 -18.61
N THR A 95 2.73 -5.75 -17.35
CA THR A 95 3.57 -6.09 -16.20
C THR A 95 3.57 -7.58 -15.84
N ARG A 96 2.65 -8.38 -16.38
CA ARG A 96 2.55 -9.81 -16.09
C ARG A 96 3.86 -10.58 -16.30
N PRO A 97 4.64 -10.37 -17.37
CA PRO A 97 5.92 -11.06 -17.57
C PRO A 97 6.93 -10.84 -16.43
N VAL A 98 6.88 -9.67 -15.76
CA VAL A 98 7.73 -9.37 -14.61
C VAL A 98 7.35 -10.26 -13.42
N VAL A 99 6.05 -10.43 -13.15
CA VAL A 99 5.56 -11.32 -12.10
C VAL A 99 6.02 -12.75 -12.34
N GLU A 100 5.86 -13.26 -13.55
CA GLU A 100 6.26 -14.63 -13.92
C GLU A 100 7.79 -14.82 -13.77
N LYS A 101 8.59 -13.85 -14.21
CA LYS A 101 10.05 -13.89 -14.05
C LYS A 101 10.47 -14.04 -12.58
N TRP A 102 9.82 -13.33 -11.67
CA TRP A 102 10.20 -13.31 -10.26
C TRP A 102 9.51 -14.36 -9.40
N LYS A 103 8.48 -15.00 -9.91
CA LYS A 103 7.69 -16.02 -9.20
C LYS A 103 8.55 -17.14 -8.61
N GLY A 104 9.56 -17.59 -9.35
CA GLY A 104 10.49 -18.63 -8.88
C GLY A 104 11.38 -18.19 -7.72
N GLN A 105 11.76 -16.90 -7.68
CA GLN A 105 12.60 -16.35 -6.61
C GLN A 105 11.81 -15.96 -5.36
N ILE A 106 10.59 -15.46 -5.54
CA ILE A 106 9.69 -15.09 -4.45
C ILE A 106 9.12 -16.34 -3.75
N GLY A 107 8.94 -17.40 -4.50
CA GLY A 107 8.25 -18.62 -4.10
C GLY A 107 6.85 -18.71 -4.71
N ALA A 108 6.64 -19.74 -5.52
CA ALA A 108 5.39 -19.91 -6.26
C ALA A 108 4.16 -19.97 -5.34
N ASP A 109 4.28 -20.62 -4.18
CA ASP A 109 3.18 -20.76 -3.22
C ASP A 109 2.74 -19.40 -2.66
N LEU A 110 3.69 -18.53 -2.32
CA LEU A 110 3.41 -17.18 -1.82
C LEU A 110 2.71 -16.34 -2.89
N VAL A 111 3.19 -16.38 -4.14
CA VAL A 111 2.58 -15.66 -5.26
C VAL A 111 1.17 -16.18 -5.53
N ASN A 112 0.98 -17.50 -5.57
CA ASN A 112 -0.33 -18.10 -5.77
C ASN A 112 -1.33 -17.75 -4.65
N MET A 113 -0.86 -17.67 -3.40
CA MET A 113 -1.67 -17.23 -2.26
C MET A 113 -2.12 -15.77 -2.43
N ALA A 114 -1.22 -14.88 -2.84
CA ALA A 114 -1.55 -13.49 -3.12
C ALA A 114 -2.56 -13.35 -4.28
N GLU A 115 -2.37 -14.09 -5.38
CA GLU A 115 -3.29 -14.10 -6.52
C GLU A 115 -4.69 -14.58 -6.14
N LYS A 116 -4.80 -15.64 -5.32
CA LYS A 116 -6.09 -16.12 -4.78
C LYS A 116 -6.76 -15.07 -3.90
N ALA A 117 -6.01 -14.40 -3.03
CA ALA A 117 -6.55 -13.35 -2.18
C ALA A 117 -7.06 -12.14 -2.99
N ILE A 118 -6.34 -11.74 -4.06
CA ILE A 118 -6.76 -10.68 -4.99
C ILE A 118 -8.05 -11.09 -5.73
N ALA A 119 -8.11 -12.32 -6.23
CA ALA A 119 -9.29 -12.82 -6.95
C ALA A 119 -10.53 -12.87 -6.05
N ALA A 120 -10.37 -13.24 -4.78
CA ALA A 120 -11.46 -13.28 -3.81
C ALA A 120 -12.05 -11.90 -3.50
N ARG A 121 -11.28 -10.82 -3.65
CA ARG A 121 -11.73 -9.42 -3.41
C ARG A 121 -12.47 -8.81 -4.60
N LYS A 122 -12.38 -9.40 -5.78
CA LYS A 122 -13.06 -8.91 -7.00
C LYS A 122 -14.54 -9.30 -7.07
N LYS A 123 -15.06 -10.00 -6.06
CA LYS A 123 -16.48 -10.29 -5.88
C LYS A 123 -17.12 -9.24 -4.99
#